data_552db04d275658f84576a887638bc782
#
_entry.id   552db04d275658f84576a887638bc782
#
_cell.length_a   1.000
_cell.length_b   1.000
_cell.length_c   1.000
_cell.angle_alpha   90.00
_cell.angle_beta   90.00
_cell.angle_gamma   90.00
#
_symmetry.space_group_name_H-M   'P 1'
#
loop_
_entity.id
_entity.type
_entity.pdbx_description
1 polymer ?
#
loop_
_entity_poly.entity_id
_entity_poly.type
_entity_poly.pdbx_seq_one_letter_code
_entity_poly.pdbx_strand_id
1 'polypeptide(L)'
;MGYNIGAGQKDRAKHLFTCLLLTEAAVGAVATLIAELFPGQLIGIFGAADESSYYTGFAVKAFRIYLCMMTLACVNKGTFIYLQSLGKALASTLLSMVREVLFGVGFALLLPLFFGLDGVLYSMPVSDVLTFVIAVILIRRTYKELSTDAAGK
;
A
#
# COMPACT_ATOMS: atom_id res chain seq x y z
N MET A 1 1.67 19.93 -2.03
CA MET A 1 1.72 19.84 -0.55
C MET A 1 2.89 20.61 0.02
N GLY A 2 4.13 20.31 -0.32
CA GLY A 2 5.31 20.99 0.22
C GLY A 2 5.27 22.51 0.11
N TYR A 3 4.82 23.05 -1.03
CA TYR A 3 4.62 24.49 -1.20
C TYR A 3 3.67 25.10 -0.15
N ASN A 4 2.51 24.47 0.10
CA ASN A 4 1.54 24.98 1.07
C ASN A 4 2.09 24.93 2.52
N ILE A 5 2.91 23.94 2.83
CA ILE A 5 3.57 23.85 4.14
C ILE A 5 4.64 24.92 4.28
N GLY A 6 5.47 25.12 3.25
CA GLY A 6 6.47 26.21 3.22
C GLY A 6 5.85 27.60 3.27
N ALA A 7 4.64 27.77 2.72
CA ALA A 7 3.86 29.01 2.78
C ALA A 7 3.04 29.16 4.08
N GLY A 8 3.14 28.26 5.07
CA GLY A 8 2.38 28.28 6.31
C GLY A 8 0.90 27.93 6.19
N GLN A 9 0.45 27.47 5.01
CA GLN A 9 -0.96 27.13 4.73
C GLN A 9 -1.30 25.70 5.18
N LYS A 10 -1.25 25.43 6.46
CA LYS A 10 -1.38 24.08 7.05
C LYS A 10 -2.77 23.46 6.84
N ASP A 11 -3.84 24.26 6.89
CA ASP A 11 -5.19 23.75 6.62
C ASP A 11 -5.35 23.23 5.19
N ARG A 12 -4.77 23.93 4.22
CA ARG A 12 -4.71 23.45 2.83
C ARG A 12 -3.89 22.19 2.70
N ALA A 13 -2.74 22.12 3.38
CA ALA A 13 -1.91 20.93 3.38
C ALA A 13 -2.64 19.71 3.98
N LYS A 14 -3.36 19.91 5.08
CA LYS A 14 -4.21 18.89 5.72
C LYS A 14 -5.32 18.41 4.79
N HIS A 15 -6.03 19.32 4.14
CA HIS A 15 -7.08 18.98 3.17
C HIS A 15 -6.51 18.17 2.00
N LEU A 16 -5.41 18.61 1.41
CA LEU A 16 -4.72 17.89 0.32
C LEU A 16 -4.24 16.50 0.74
N PHE A 17 -3.76 16.36 1.97
CA PHE A 17 -3.36 15.05 2.49
C PHE A 17 -4.56 14.11 2.65
N THR A 18 -5.68 14.62 3.18
CA THR A 18 -6.92 13.85 3.27
C THR A 18 -7.42 13.44 1.89
N CYS A 19 -7.44 14.36 0.92
CA CYS A 19 -7.82 14.05 -0.46
C CYS A 19 -6.90 12.98 -1.08
N LEU A 20 -5.59 13.07 -0.86
CA LEU A 20 -4.64 12.06 -1.34
C LEU A 20 -4.98 10.67 -0.77
N LEU A 21 -5.13 10.56 0.55
CA LEU A 21 -5.41 9.26 1.18
C LEU A 21 -6.76 8.68 0.73
N LEU A 22 -7.79 9.51 0.58
CA LEU A 22 -9.10 9.08 0.09
C LEU A 22 -9.04 8.61 -1.37
N THR A 23 -8.31 9.34 -2.22
CA THR A 23 -8.12 8.97 -3.62
C THR A 23 -7.37 7.64 -3.73
N GLU A 24 -6.27 7.48 -2.99
CA GLU A 24 -5.50 6.24 -2.96
C GLU A 24 -6.33 5.05 -2.45
N ALA A 25 -7.13 5.27 -1.39
CA ALA A 25 -8.03 4.25 -0.87
C ALA A 25 -9.12 3.88 -1.91
N ALA A 26 -9.70 4.87 -2.58
CA ALA A 26 -10.73 4.64 -3.61
C ALA A 26 -10.16 3.88 -4.81
N VAL A 27 -9.02 4.31 -5.33
CA VAL A 27 -8.33 3.62 -6.45
C VAL A 27 -7.94 2.21 -6.04
N GLY A 28 -7.36 2.03 -4.87
CA GLY A 28 -7.01 0.72 -4.34
C GLY A 28 -8.22 -0.20 -4.15
N ALA A 29 -9.35 0.34 -3.65
CA ALA A 29 -10.59 -0.43 -3.49
C ALA A 29 -11.15 -0.88 -4.84
N VAL A 30 -11.18 0.00 -5.84
CA VAL A 30 -11.61 -0.36 -7.20
C VAL A 30 -10.70 -1.43 -7.79
N ALA A 31 -9.37 -1.28 -7.65
CA ALA A 31 -8.41 -2.26 -8.15
C ALA A 31 -8.57 -3.62 -7.45
N THR A 32 -8.76 -3.63 -6.12
CA THR A 32 -9.04 -4.86 -5.35
C THR A 32 -10.33 -5.51 -5.84
N LEU A 33 -11.42 -4.75 -6.02
CA LEU A 33 -12.68 -5.29 -6.52
C LEU A 33 -12.54 -5.91 -7.91
N ILE A 34 -11.82 -5.24 -8.82
CA ILE A 34 -11.57 -5.78 -10.17
C ILE A 34 -10.75 -7.08 -10.07
N ALA A 35 -9.71 -7.12 -9.26
CA ALA A 35 -8.87 -8.30 -9.10
C ALA A 35 -9.61 -9.49 -8.48
N GLU A 36 -10.54 -9.24 -7.54
CA GLU A 36 -11.32 -10.29 -6.88
C GLU A 36 -12.50 -10.78 -7.72
N LEU A 37 -13.17 -9.89 -8.47
CA LEU A 37 -14.34 -10.24 -9.26
C LEU A 37 -13.98 -10.84 -10.62
N PHE A 38 -12.87 -10.38 -11.22
CA PHE A 38 -12.49 -10.74 -12.60
C PHE A 38 -11.08 -11.36 -12.72
N PRO A 39 -10.63 -12.23 -11.79
CA PRO A 39 -9.25 -12.73 -11.82
C PRO A 39 -8.96 -13.56 -13.09
N GLY A 40 -9.92 -14.37 -13.55
CA GLY A 40 -9.75 -15.19 -14.76
C GLY A 40 -9.55 -14.36 -16.02
N GLN A 41 -10.32 -13.27 -16.18
CA GLN A 41 -10.21 -12.37 -17.32
C GLN A 41 -8.85 -11.64 -17.31
N LEU A 42 -8.42 -11.18 -16.13
CA LEU A 42 -7.11 -10.52 -15.98
C LEU A 42 -5.96 -11.46 -16.30
N ILE A 43 -6.02 -12.70 -15.82
CA ILE A 43 -5.00 -13.73 -16.11
C ILE A 43 -5.00 -14.07 -17.60
N GLY A 44 -6.17 -14.11 -18.25
CA GLY A 44 -6.30 -14.31 -19.70
C GLY A 44 -5.57 -13.25 -20.52
N ILE A 45 -5.53 -11.98 -20.08
CA ILE A 45 -4.77 -10.91 -20.73
C ILE A 45 -3.25 -11.20 -20.73
N PHE A 46 -2.76 -11.90 -19.71
CA PHE A 46 -1.34 -12.30 -19.61
C PHE A 46 -1.02 -13.61 -20.33
N GLY A 47 -1.95 -14.16 -21.12
CA GLY A 47 -1.72 -15.35 -21.95
C GLY A 47 -1.76 -16.68 -21.18
N ALA A 48 -2.08 -16.68 -19.90
CA ALA A 48 -2.15 -17.90 -19.09
C ALA A 48 -3.48 -18.67 -19.24
N ALA A 49 -4.39 -18.23 -20.13
CA ALA A 49 -5.68 -18.88 -20.35
C ALA A 49 -5.55 -20.20 -21.16
N ASP A 50 -4.47 -20.36 -21.93
CA ASP A 50 -4.21 -21.53 -22.79
C ASP A 50 -3.41 -22.64 -22.08
N GLU A 51 -3.07 -22.44 -20.81
CA GLU A 51 -2.34 -23.40 -19.99
C GLU A 51 -3.28 -24.46 -19.37
N SER A 52 -2.70 -25.50 -18.76
CA SER A 52 -3.51 -26.55 -18.13
C SER A 52 -4.43 -25.97 -17.02
N SER A 53 -5.58 -26.61 -16.78
CA SER A 53 -6.56 -26.17 -15.76
C SER A 53 -5.96 -26.05 -14.36
N TYR A 54 -4.91 -26.81 -14.06
CA TYR A 54 -4.17 -26.73 -12.81
C TYR A 54 -3.46 -25.38 -12.66
N TYR A 55 -2.73 -24.94 -13.70
CA TYR A 55 -2.01 -23.66 -13.70
C TYR A 55 -2.98 -22.48 -13.62
N THR A 56 -4.07 -22.54 -14.38
CA THR A 56 -5.11 -21.49 -14.31
C THR A 56 -5.72 -21.39 -12.92
N GLY A 57 -6.05 -22.53 -12.29
CA GLY A 57 -6.59 -22.54 -10.93
C GLY A 57 -5.61 -21.98 -9.89
N PHE A 58 -4.33 -22.36 -9.99
CA PHE A 58 -3.29 -21.81 -9.12
C PHE A 58 -3.08 -20.30 -9.35
N ALA A 59 -3.05 -19.86 -10.61
CA ALA A 59 -2.89 -18.45 -10.97
C ALA A 59 -4.05 -17.60 -10.42
N VAL A 60 -5.30 -18.07 -10.51
CA VAL A 60 -6.47 -17.39 -9.92
C VAL A 60 -6.32 -17.27 -8.41
N LYS A 61 -5.94 -18.35 -7.72
CA LYS A 61 -5.69 -18.35 -6.27
C LYS A 61 -4.58 -17.36 -5.90
N ALA A 62 -3.46 -17.42 -6.63
CA ALA A 62 -2.32 -16.54 -6.41
C ALA A 62 -2.69 -15.07 -6.59
N PHE A 63 -3.42 -14.76 -7.66
CA PHE A 63 -3.86 -13.42 -7.99
C PHE A 63 -4.75 -12.82 -6.89
N ARG A 64 -5.74 -13.58 -6.43
CA ARG A 64 -6.63 -13.16 -5.34
C ARG A 64 -5.88 -12.92 -4.05
N ILE A 65 -5.08 -13.87 -3.59
CA ILE A 65 -4.34 -13.74 -2.33
C ILE A 65 -3.37 -12.56 -2.38
N TYR A 66 -2.60 -12.45 -3.47
CA TYR A 66 -1.56 -11.44 -3.60
C TYR A 66 -2.09 -10.01 -3.68
N LEU A 67 -3.27 -9.83 -4.30
CA LEU A 67 -3.87 -8.51 -4.52
C LEU A 67 -4.98 -8.15 -3.53
N CYS A 68 -5.37 -9.04 -2.61
CA CYS A 68 -6.47 -8.78 -1.67
C CYS A 68 -6.26 -7.52 -0.80
N MET A 69 -5.01 -7.15 -0.52
CA MET A 69 -4.67 -5.98 0.29
C MET A 69 -4.21 -4.78 -0.55
N MET A 70 -4.52 -4.73 -1.84
CA MET A 70 -4.09 -3.64 -2.73
C MET A 70 -4.58 -2.27 -2.27
N THR A 71 -5.74 -2.21 -1.62
CA THR A 71 -6.25 -0.98 -0.99
C THR A 71 -5.27 -0.45 0.07
N LEU A 72 -4.76 -1.32 0.94
CA LEU A 72 -3.78 -0.93 1.97
C LEU A 72 -2.44 -0.53 1.33
N ALA A 73 -2.01 -1.25 0.30
CA ALA A 73 -0.80 -0.92 -0.45
C ALA A 73 -0.85 0.49 -1.05
N CYS A 74 -1.99 0.89 -1.62
CA CYS A 74 -2.21 2.23 -2.17
C CYS A 74 -2.12 3.29 -1.06
N VAL A 75 -2.82 3.11 0.07
CA VAL A 75 -2.76 4.04 1.21
C VAL A 75 -1.34 4.16 1.77
N ASN A 76 -0.61 3.06 1.86
CA ASN A 76 0.80 3.05 2.27
C ASN A 76 1.64 3.91 1.32
N LYS A 77 1.47 3.76 -0.01
CA LYS A 77 2.15 4.59 -1.03
C LYS A 77 1.79 6.07 -0.88
N GLY A 78 0.52 6.40 -0.70
CA GLY A 78 0.07 7.77 -0.46
C GLY A 78 0.78 8.41 0.75
N THR A 79 0.96 7.64 1.83
CA THR A 79 1.70 8.09 3.02
C THR A 79 3.18 8.34 2.71
N PHE A 80 3.83 7.48 1.91
CA PHE A 80 5.23 7.65 1.52
C PHE A 80 5.41 8.90 0.63
N ILE A 81 4.52 9.09 -0.36
CA ILE A 81 4.52 10.27 -1.23
C ILE A 81 4.33 11.55 -0.41
N TYR A 82 3.47 11.52 0.60
CA TYR A 82 3.28 12.64 1.50
C TYR A 82 4.58 12.99 2.24
N LEU A 83 5.28 12.01 2.83
CA LEU A 83 6.57 12.24 3.50
C LEU A 83 7.61 12.84 2.55
N GLN A 84 7.66 12.39 1.30
CA GLN A 84 8.54 12.96 0.27
C GLN A 84 8.19 14.42 -0.01
N SER A 85 6.91 14.75 -0.07
CA SER A 85 6.45 16.12 -0.32
C SER A 85 6.81 17.09 0.80
N LEU A 86 7.07 16.58 2.03
CA LEU A 86 7.56 17.33 3.17
C LEU A 86 9.10 17.52 3.18
N GLY A 87 9.81 17.06 2.18
CA GLY A 87 11.27 17.01 2.19
C GLY A 87 11.87 15.92 3.08
N LYS A 88 11.03 15.07 3.72
CA LYS A 88 11.45 13.93 4.53
C LYS A 88 11.73 12.69 3.65
N ALA A 89 12.51 12.88 2.58
CA ALA A 89 12.78 11.83 1.59
C ALA A 89 13.43 10.59 2.21
N LEU A 90 14.35 10.77 3.14
CA LEU A 90 15.06 9.68 3.82
C LEU A 90 14.08 8.80 4.63
N ALA A 91 13.15 9.43 5.37
CA ALA A 91 12.13 8.71 6.13
C ALA A 91 11.18 7.93 5.22
N SER A 92 10.77 8.51 4.08
CA SER A 92 9.96 7.83 3.08
C SER A 92 10.70 6.64 2.46
N THR A 93 11.96 6.81 2.08
CA THR A 93 12.79 5.74 1.50
C THR A 93 13.01 4.60 2.50
N LEU A 94 13.35 4.93 3.75
CA LEU A 94 13.52 3.91 4.80
C LEU A 94 12.22 3.11 5.02
N LEU A 95 11.07 3.78 5.05
CA LEU A 95 9.79 3.11 5.24
C LEU A 95 9.43 2.21 4.04
N SER A 96 9.73 2.66 2.81
CA SER A 96 9.58 1.83 1.61
C SER A 96 10.51 0.62 1.65
N MET A 97 11.77 0.79 2.08
CA MET A 97 12.71 -0.31 2.22
C MET A 97 12.28 -1.32 3.29
N VAL A 98 11.75 -0.85 4.42
CA VAL A 98 11.18 -1.73 5.45
C VAL A 98 10.05 -2.57 4.88
N ARG A 99 9.14 -1.96 4.12
CA ARG A 99 8.03 -2.67 3.46
C ARG A 99 8.53 -3.67 2.42
N GLU A 100 9.38 -3.24 1.50
CA GLU A 100 9.78 -4.06 0.34
C GLU A 100 10.81 -5.12 0.73
N VAL A 101 11.83 -4.75 1.51
CA VAL A 101 12.96 -5.64 1.82
C VAL A 101 12.69 -6.41 3.12
N LEU A 102 12.46 -5.69 4.24
CA LEU A 102 12.35 -6.36 5.54
C LEU A 102 11.07 -7.22 5.60
N PHE A 103 9.94 -6.66 5.25
CA PHE A 103 8.67 -7.40 5.29
C PHE A 103 8.45 -8.21 4.01
N GLY A 104 8.59 -7.64 2.82
CA GLY A 104 8.34 -8.31 1.56
C GLY A 104 9.26 -9.52 1.36
N VAL A 105 10.56 -9.29 1.29
CA VAL A 105 11.54 -10.37 1.11
C VAL A 105 11.61 -11.24 2.36
N GLY A 106 11.61 -10.66 3.56
CA GLY A 106 11.66 -11.41 4.82
C GLY A 106 10.51 -12.42 4.94
N PHE A 107 9.27 -12.00 4.71
CA PHE A 107 8.14 -12.93 4.75
C PHE A 107 8.08 -13.86 3.54
N ALA A 108 8.54 -13.44 2.36
CA ALA A 108 8.63 -14.33 1.21
C ALA A 108 9.60 -15.50 1.43
N LEU A 109 10.60 -15.34 2.31
CA LEU A 109 11.51 -16.42 2.71
C LEU A 109 11.02 -17.19 3.94
N LEU A 110 10.40 -16.49 4.89
CA LEU A 110 10.00 -17.09 6.18
C LEU A 110 8.70 -17.90 6.07
N LEU A 111 7.65 -17.33 5.44
CA LEU A 111 6.32 -17.96 5.40
C LEU A 111 6.29 -19.28 4.64
N PRO A 112 7.07 -19.51 3.57
CA PRO A 112 7.13 -20.81 2.91
C PRO A 112 7.62 -21.95 3.80
N LEU A 113 8.39 -21.66 4.85
CA LEU A 113 8.85 -22.67 5.80
C LEU A 113 7.69 -23.29 6.61
N PHE A 114 6.59 -22.53 6.76
CA PHE A 114 5.40 -22.94 7.53
C PHE A 114 4.23 -23.33 6.62
N PHE A 115 4.06 -22.64 5.49
CA PHE A 115 2.89 -22.75 4.61
C PHE A 115 3.23 -23.26 3.20
N GLY A 116 4.47 -23.66 2.94
CA GLY A 116 4.91 -24.09 1.61
C GLY A 116 4.72 -22.99 0.57
N LEU A 117 4.29 -23.35 -0.63
CA LEU A 117 4.13 -22.41 -1.75
C LEU A 117 3.13 -21.27 -1.45
N ASP A 118 2.07 -21.56 -0.70
CA ASP A 118 1.08 -20.56 -0.29
C ASP A 118 1.71 -19.46 0.60
N GLY A 119 2.77 -19.79 1.34
CA GLY A 119 3.50 -18.82 2.16
C GLY A 119 4.07 -17.65 1.35
N VAL A 120 4.53 -17.91 0.12
CA VAL A 120 4.98 -16.84 -0.77
C VAL A 120 3.84 -15.90 -1.12
N LEU A 121 2.64 -16.44 -1.35
CA LEU A 121 1.46 -15.66 -1.70
C LEU A 121 0.99 -14.76 -0.54
N TYR A 122 1.12 -15.22 0.70
CA TYR A 122 0.76 -14.45 1.89
C TYR A 122 1.77 -13.35 2.25
N SER A 123 2.98 -13.38 1.70
CA SER A 123 4.05 -12.44 2.05
C SER A 123 3.65 -10.99 1.80
N MET A 124 3.04 -10.69 0.65
CA MET A 124 2.62 -9.33 0.29
C MET A 124 1.46 -8.81 1.16
N PRO A 125 0.34 -9.53 1.31
CA PRO A 125 -0.73 -9.12 2.21
C PRO A 125 -0.25 -8.85 3.63
N VAL A 126 0.58 -9.72 4.19
CA VAL A 126 1.15 -9.55 5.53
C VAL A 126 2.02 -8.31 5.61
N SER A 127 2.89 -8.09 4.61
CA SER A 127 3.74 -6.90 4.53
C SER A 127 2.91 -5.62 4.45
N ASP A 128 1.84 -5.60 3.66
CA ASP A 128 0.98 -4.45 3.50
C ASP A 128 0.21 -4.12 4.78
N VAL A 129 -0.29 -5.12 5.50
CA VAL A 129 -0.96 -4.94 6.80
C VAL A 129 0.01 -4.37 7.84
N LEU A 130 1.21 -4.93 7.98
CA LEU A 130 2.20 -4.44 8.94
C LEU A 130 2.67 -3.02 8.61
N THR A 131 2.90 -2.75 7.33
CA THR A 131 3.26 -1.40 6.86
C THR A 131 2.12 -0.42 7.11
N PHE A 132 0.87 -0.84 6.92
CA PHE A 132 -0.30 -0.01 7.18
C PHE A 132 -0.42 0.40 8.66
N VAL A 133 -0.10 -0.50 9.59
CA VAL A 133 -0.04 -0.15 11.02
C VAL A 133 0.96 0.99 11.25
N ILE A 134 2.15 0.92 10.66
CA ILE A 134 3.16 1.98 10.74
C ILE A 134 2.63 3.26 10.07
N ALA A 135 2.02 3.15 8.88
CA ALA A 135 1.45 4.26 8.14
C ALA A 135 0.37 4.98 8.96
N VAL A 136 -0.52 4.26 9.65
CA VAL A 136 -1.54 4.85 10.52
C VAL A 136 -0.93 5.68 11.66
N ILE A 137 0.16 5.21 12.26
CA ILE A 137 0.89 5.98 13.29
C ILE A 137 1.43 7.27 12.69
N LEU A 138 2.04 7.20 11.52
CA LEU A 138 2.57 8.38 10.81
C LEU A 138 1.47 9.34 10.38
N ILE A 139 0.35 8.84 9.86
CA ILE A 139 -0.82 9.62 9.49
C ILE A 139 -1.35 10.38 10.71
N ARG A 140 -1.53 9.71 11.85
CA ARG A 140 -2.00 10.33 13.09
C ARG A 140 -1.04 11.41 13.59
N ARG A 141 0.27 11.15 13.56
CA ARG A 141 1.30 12.13 13.91
C ARG A 141 1.22 13.36 13.00
N THR A 142 1.13 13.13 11.69
CA THR A 142 1.00 14.20 10.70
C THR A 142 -0.23 15.07 10.95
N TYR A 143 -1.40 14.48 11.18
CA TYR A 143 -2.60 15.25 11.49
C TYR A 143 -2.44 16.06 12.79
N LYS A 144 -1.78 15.51 13.80
CA LYS A 144 -1.49 16.22 15.05
C LYS A 144 -0.56 17.40 14.81
N GLU A 145 0.54 17.22 14.10
CA GLU A 145 1.50 18.29 13.74
C GLU A 145 0.81 19.43 12.97
N LEU A 146 -0.01 19.08 11.96
CA LEU A 146 -0.75 20.06 11.16
C LEU A 146 -1.84 20.79 11.96
N SER A 147 -2.39 20.18 13.01
CA SER A 147 -3.45 20.77 13.84
C SER A 147 -2.94 21.62 15.00
N THR A 148 -1.81 21.26 15.61
CA THR A 148 -1.28 21.93 16.81
C THR A 148 -0.79 23.34 16.50
N ASP A 149 -0.24 23.56 15.33
CA ASP A 149 0.26 24.86 14.89
C ASP A 149 -0.83 25.80 14.32
N ALA A 150 -2.05 25.31 14.14
CA ALA A 150 -3.20 26.15 13.78
C ALA A 150 -3.79 26.90 15.01
N ALA A 151 -3.56 26.35 16.20
CA ALA A 151 -4.07 26.93 17.46
C ALA A 151 -3.10 27.97 18.11
N GLY A 152 -1.92 28.19 17.53
CA GLY A 152 -0.88 29.07 18.06
C GLY A 152 -0.72 30.42 17.32
N LYS A 153 -1.72 30.86 16.55
CA LYS A 153 -1.78 32.21 15.94
C LYS A 153 -2.98 32.99 16.41
#